data_93165f585b4596e284a703227495100f
#
_entry.id   93165f585b4596e284a703227495100f
#
_cell.length_a   1.000
_cell.length_b   1.000
_cell.length_c   1.000
_cell.angle_alpha   90.00
_cell.angle_beta   90.00
_cell.angle_gamma   90.00
#
_symmetry.space_group_name_H-M   'P 1'
#
loop_
_entity.id
_entity.type
_entity.pdbx_description
1 polymer ?
#
loop_
_entity_poly.entity_id
_entity_poly.type
_entity_poly.pdbx_seq_one_letter_code
_entity_poly.pdbx_strand_id
1 'polypeptide(L)'
;MRKKIVAGNWKMNMNLQDGIALAKELNETLKADKPNCGVVICTPFIHLASIAQFLDQDIIGLGAENCADKEKGAFTGEVSAEMVKSTGAQYVILGHSERREYYKETPEILKEKVLLAQKNDLKVIFCIGESLEEREAGKQNEVVKAELEGSVFNLSEEDFRKIVIAYEPIWAIGTGKTATAEQAEEIHAYIRSIIAEKYGNAVAEDTTILYGGSCKASNAPELFAKPDIDGGLIGGASLKCADFKGIIDAWKK
;
A
#
# COMPACT_ATOMS: atom_id res chain seq x y z
N MET A 1 5.72 -8.05 -16.71
CA MET A 1 6.81 -7.97 -15.66
C MET A 1 6.26 -7.14 -14.51
N ARG A 2 6.37 -7.63 -13.27
CA ARG A 2 5.85 -6.98 -12.05
C ARG A 2 6.42 -5.57 -11.88
N LYS A 3 5.56 -4.64 -11.47
CA LYS A 3 6.00 -3.28 -11.16
C LYS A 3 6.64 -3.27 -9.79
N LYS A 4 7.84 -2.74 -9.69
CA LYS A 4 8.51 -2.46 -8.43
C LYS A 4 7.98 -1.13 -7.88
N ILE A 5 7.47 -1.11 -6.64
CA ILE A 5 6.84 0.08 -6.06
C ILE A 5 7.34 0.29 -4.62
N VAL A 6 7.68 1.52 -4.29
CA VAL A 6 7.89 1.98 -2.91
C VAL A 6 6.82 3.03 -2.61
N ALA A 7 5.85 2.64 -1.76
CA ALA A 7 4.73 3.48 -1.38
C ALA A 7 4.90 3.97 0.07
N GLY A 8 4.80 5.26 0.30
CA GLY A 8 4.76 5.85 1.65
C GLY A 8 3.33 5.90 2.16
N ASN A 9 3.10 5.38 3.36
CA ASN A 9 1.88 5.57 4.13
C ASN A 9 2.19 6.55 5.26
N TRP A 10 1.73 7.80 5.11
CA TRP A 10 2.03 8.85 6.09
C TRP A 10 1.24 8.69 7.37
N LYS A 11 0.16 7.91 7.33
CA LYS A 11 -0.77 7.73 8.43
C LYS A 11 -1.28 9.10 8.94
N MET A 12 -1.74 9.18 10.17
CA MET A 12 -2.23 10.41 10.78
C MET A 12 -1.05 11.26 11.29
N ASN A 13 -0.26 11.78 10.36
CA ASN A 13 0.90 12.63 10.68
C ASN A 13 0.90 13.90 9.84
N MET A 14 1.59 14.91 10.35
CA MET A 14 1.82 16.23 9.76
C MET A 14 0.56 17.09 9.62
N ASN A 15 0.72 18.36 9.92
CA ASN A 15 -0.25 19.39 9.55
C ASN A 15 -0.14 19.70 8.05
N LEU A 16 -1.01 20.58 7.54
CA LEU A 16 -1.06 20.89 6.11
C LEU A 16 0.28 21.43 5.56
N GLN A 17 0.92 22.33 6.30
CA GLN A 17 2.15 22.97 5.86
C GLN A 17 3.34 22.02 5.86
N ASP A 18 3.46 21.19 6.90
CA ASP A 18 4.54 20.22 7.02
C ASP A 18 4.43 19.14 5.93
N GLY A 19 3.20 18.66 5.65
CA GLY A 19 2.97 17.69 4.58
C GLY A 19 3.28 18.26 3.19
N ILE A 20 2.90 19.51 2.92
CA ILE A 20 3.26 20.21 1.67
C ILE A 20 4.78 20.37 1.56
N ALA A 21 5.47 20.72 2.65
CA ALA A 21 6.92 20.89 2.67
C ALA A 21 7.64 19.57 2.34
N LEU A 22 7.25 18.46 2.99
CA LEU A 22 7.82 17.14 2.71
C LEU A 22 7.55 16.68 1.27
N ALA A 23 6.33 16.88 0.75
CA ALA A 23 6.01 16.52 -0.63
C ALA A 23 6.84 17.32 -1.64
N LYS A 24 7.09 18.61 -1.40
CA LYS A 24 7.96 19.44 -2.24
C LYS A 24 9.40 18.96 -2.22
N GLU A 25 9.94 18.68 -1.03
CA GLU A 25 11.30 18.17 -0.88
C GLU A 25 11.48 16.84 -1.61
N LEU A 26 10.54 15.88 -1.47
CA LEU A 26 10.53 14.61 -2.18
C LEU A 26 10.46 14.81 -3.70
N ASN A 27 9.57 15.70 -4.16
CA ASN A 27 9.39 15.98 -5.58
C ASN A 27 10.68 16.50 -6.22
N GLU A 28 11.33 17.48 -5.61
CA GLU A 28 12.59 18.03 -6.13
C GLU A 28 13.73 17.01 -6.04
N THR A 29 13.82 16.26 -4.94
CA THR A 29 14.83 15.23 -4.75
C THR A 29 14.74 14.14 -5.81
N LEU A 30 13.52 13.65 -6.10
CA LEU A 30 13.32 12.58 -7.08
C LEU A 30 13.31 13.07 -8.53
N LYS A 31 13.07 14.35 -8.78
CA LYS A 31 13.32 14.96 -10.09
C LYS A 31 14.82 15.03 -10.41
N ALA A 32 15.64 15.40 -9.42
CA ALA A 32 17.09 15.51 -9.57
C ALA A 32 17.75 14.12 -9.71
N ASP A 33 17.21 13.10 -9.06
CA ASP A 33 17.75 11.74 -9.05
C ASP A 33 16.61 10.73 -9.21
N LYS A 34 16.22 10.47 -10.48
CA LYS A 34 15.05 9.67 -10.84
C LYS A 34 15.12 8.26 -10.27
N PRO A 35 14.02 7.75 -9.69
CA PRO A 35 13.94 6.40 -9.16
C PRO A 35 13.92 5.33 -10.26
N ASN A 36 14.41 4.12 -9.94
CA ASN A 36 14.30 2.93 -10.80
C ASN A 36 13.03 2.09 -10.49
N CYS A 37 12.12 2.62 -9.71
CA CYS A 37 10.85 2.00 -9.32
C CYS A 37 9.73 3.03 -9.32
N GLY A 38 8.50 2.57 -9.28
CA GLY A 38 7.36 3.44 -9.00
C GLY A 38 7.45 3.97 -7.57
N VAL A 39 7.16 5.23 -7.38
CA VAL A 39 7.08 5.86 -6.05
C VAL A 39 5.67 6.39 -5.86
N VAL A 40 5.09 6.14 -4.69
CA VAL A 40 3.76 6.64 -4.32
C VAL A 40 3.85 7.27 -2.92
N ILE A 41 3.15 8.37 -2.70
CA ILE A 41 2.91 8.91 -1.36
C ILE A 41 1.41 8.87 -1.08
N CYS A 42 1.01 8.15 -0.04
CA CYS A 42 -0.36 8.14 0.46
C CYS A 42 -0.43 9.01 1.71
N THR A 43 -1.28 10.03 1.65
CA THR A 43 -1.32 11.10 2.66
C THR A 43 -2.73 11.25 3.24
N PRO A 44 -2.87 11.84 4.45
CA PRO A 44 -4.16 12.29 4.93
C PRO A 44 -4.91 13.14 3.91
N PHE A 45 -6.24 13.08 3.91
CA PHE A 45 -7.09 13.78 2.94
C PHE A 45 -6.79 15.28 2.82
N ILE A 46 -6.41 15.92 3.95
CA ILE A 46 -6.13 17.37 4.00
C ILE A 46 -5.01 17.81 3.06
N HIS A 47 -4.12 16.91 2.67
CA HIS A 47 -2.96 17.22 1.84
C HIS A 47 -3.23 17.07 0.34
N LEU A 48 -4.16 16.18 -0.05
CA LEU A 48 -4.30 15.68 -1.42
C LEU A 48 -4.42 16.80 -2.47
N ALA A 49 -5.45 17.65 -2.34
CA ALA A 49 -5.70 18.70 -3.33
C ALA A 49 -4.55 19.71 -3.44
N SER A 50 -3.88 20.01 -2.33
CA SER A 50 -2.74 20.95 -2.33
C SER A 50 -1.50 20.33 -2.95
N ILE A 51 -1.20 19.07 -2.65
CA ILE A 51 -0.03 18.35 -3.19
C ILE A 51 -0.22 18.11 -4.69
N ALA A 52 -1.42 17.76 -5.14
CA ALA A 52 -1.72 17.54 -6.55
C ALA A 52 -1.39 18.71 -7.47
N GLN A 53 -1.37 19.96 -6.93
CA GLN A 53 -1.10 21.16 -7.72
C GLN A 53 0.36 21.30 -8.18
N PHE A 54 1.31 20.65 -7.49
CA PHE A 54 2.74 20.81 -7.79
C PHE A 54 3.50 19.50 -7.97
N LEU A 55 2.92 18.37 -7.52
CA LEU A 55 3.57 17.07 -7.58
C LEU A 55 3.72 16.62 -9.03
N ASP A 56 4.92 16.22 -9.41
CA ASP A 56 5.17 15.57 -10.69
C ASP A 56 4.70 14.11 -10.61
N GLN A 57 3.47 13.88 -11.07
CA GLN A 57 2.83 12.57 -10.97
C GLN A 57 3.36 11.53 -11.96
N ASP A 58 4.25 11.92 -12.87
CA ASP A 58 5.02 10.96 -13.69
C ASP A 58 6.18 10.34 -12.89
N ILE A 59 6.58 10.96 -11.77
CA ILE A 59 7.64 10.50 -10.88
C ILE A 59 7.07 9.95 -9.57
N ILE A 60 6.10 10.65 -8.96
CA ILE A 60 5.53 10.29 -7.67
C ILE A 60 4.01 10.22 -7.79
N GLY A 61 3.43 9.03 -7.69
CA GLY A 61 1.98 8.88 -7.59
C GLY A 61 1.44 9.43 -6.28
N LEU A 62 0.28 10.08 -6.32
CA LEU A 62 -0.43 10.60 -5.15
C LEU A 62 -1.55 9.64 -4.75
N GLY A 63 -1.66 9.33 -3.47
CA GLY A 63 -2.69 8.45 -2.94
C GLY A 63 -3.32 8.95 -1.65
N ALA A 64 -4.54 8.46 -1.40
CA ALA A 64 -5.23 8.59 -0.12
C ALA A 64 -4.99 7.37 0.76
N GLU A 65 -5.22 7.50 2.06
CA GLU A 65 -5.07 6.42 3.05
C GLU A 65 -6.37 5.65 3.32
N ASN A 66 -7.48 6.08 2.73
CA ASN A 66 -8.80 5.49 2.83
C ASN A 66 -9.77 6.12 1.81
N CYS A 67 -10.93 5.50 1.64
CA CYS A 67 -12.16 6.12 1.13
C CYS A 67 -13.37 5.47 1.79
N ALA A 68 -14.55 6.10 1.68
CA ALA A 68 -15.80 5.54 2.18
C ALA A 68 -16.28 4.34 1.35
N ASP A 69 -17.11 3.48 1.98
CA ASP A 69 -17.86 2.38 1.35
C ASP A 69 -19.21 2.84 0.77
N LYS A 70 -19.38 4.15 0.60
CA LYS A 70 -20.57 4.79 0.05
C LYS A 70 -20.19 5.78 -1.04
N GLU A 71 -21.03 5.89 -2.08
CA GLU A 71 -20.79 6.83 -3.18
C GLU A 71 -21.02 8.28 -2.74
N LYS A 72 -22.12 8.53 -2.07
CA LYS A 72 -22.55 9.85 -1.57
C LYS A 72 -23.70 9.71 -0.59
N GLY A 73 -24.03 10.78 0.14
CA GLY A 73 -25.24 10.83 0.97
C GLY A 73 -24.98 11.35 2.38
N ALA A 74 -25.85 10.96 3.31
CA ALA A 74 -25.83 11.41 4.70
C ALA A 74 -24.80 10.63 5.54
N PHE A 75 -23.53 10.78 5.21
CA PHE A 75 -22.38 10.15 5.86
C PHE A 75 -21.42 11.23 6.34
N THR A 76 -21.85 12.02 7.29
CA THR A 76 -21.10 13.18 7.80
C THR A 76 -19.70 12.80 8.25
N GLY A 77 -18.68 13.44 7.66
CA GLY A 77 -17.26 13.20 7.97
C GLY A 77 -16.56 12.25 7.01
N GLU A 78 -17.29 11.46 6.20
CA GLU A 78 -16.71 10.52 5.23
C GLU A 78 -16.29 11.23 3.93
N VAL A 79 -15.29 10.63 3.27
CA VAL A 79 -14.76 11.06 1.96
C VAL A 79 -14.93 9.92 0.97
N SER A 80 -15.75 10.13 -0.07
CA SER A 80 -16.01 9.10 -1.09
C SER A 80 -14.83 8.90 -2.03
N ALA A 81 -14.81 7.77 -2.75
CA ALA A 81 -13.80 7.50 -3.77
C ALA A 81 -13.81 8.57 -4.89
N GLU A 82 -14.98 9.08 -5.28
CA GLU A 82 -15.13 10.19 -6.23
C GLU A 82 -14.48 11.48 -5.70
N MET A 83 -14.69 11.82 -4.43
CA MET A 83 -14.07 12.98 -3.79
C MET A 83 -12.54 12.82 -3.75
N VAL A 84 -12.02 11.63 -3.41
CA VAL A 84 -10.59 11.34 -3.46
C VAL A 84 -10.05 11.54 -4.87
N LYS A 85 -10.68 10.95 -5.88
CA LYS A 85 -10.26 11.08 -7.28
C LYS A 85 -10.26 12.54 -7.74
N SER A 86 -11.25 13.32 -7.33
CA SER A 86 -11.38 14.74 -7.72
C SER A 86 -10.25 15.63 -7.23
N THR A 87 -9.49 15.21 -6.21
CA THR A 87 -8.28 15.90 -5.74
C THR A 87 -7.09 15.77 -6.67
N GLY A 88 -7.13 14.82 -7.63
CA GLY A 88 -6.00 14.44 -8.46
C GLY A 88 -5.26 13.20 -7.95
N ALA A 89 -5.72 12.55 -6.88
CA ALA A 89 -5.15 11.30 -6.39
C ALA A 89 -5.35 10.16 -7.40
N GLN A 90 -4.35 9.29 -7.50
CA GLN A 90 -4.32 8.12 -8.39
C GLN A 90 -4.44 6.80 -7.63
N TYR A 91 -4.12 6.80 -6.33
CA TYR A 91 -4.07 5.62 -5.48
C TYR A 91 -4.93 5.78 -4.23
N VAL A 92 -5.27 4.64 -3.62
CA VAL A 92 -5.88 4.60 -2.29
C VAL A 92 -5.41 3.34 -1.56
N ILE A 93 -5.03 3.47 -0.28
CA ILE A 93 -4.79 2.34 0.61
C ILE A 93 -6.14 1.89 1.18
N LEU A 94 -6.42 0.59 1.12
CA LEU A 94 -7.61 -0.02 1.70
C LEU A 94 -7.22 -1.27 2.51
N GLY A 95 -7.94 -1.53 3.60
CA GLY A 95 -7.75 -2.72 4.42
C GLY A 95 -6.53 -2.69 5.34
N HIS A 96 -5.89 -1.52 5.54
CA HIS A 96 -4.78 -1.40 6.47
C HIS A 96 -5.17 -1.93 7.87
N SER A 97 -4.24 -2.65 8.52
CA SER A 97 -4.48 -3.31 9.81
C SER A 97 -5.06 -2.39 10.88
N GLU A 98 -4.58 -1.15 10.99
CA GLU A 98 -5.12 -0.15 11.92
C GLU A 98 -6.61 0.12 11.66
N ARG A 99 -7.06 0.11 10.41
CA ARG A 99 -8.47 0.36 10.09
C ARG A 99 -9.35 -0.86 10.36
N ARG A 100 -8.82 -2.06 10.11
CA ARG A 100 -9.51 -3.31 10.50
C ARG A 100 -9.68 -3.37 12.02
N GLU A 101 -8.65 -3.03 12.77
CA GLU A 101 -8.64 -3.09 14.23
C GLU A 101 -9.45 -1.97 14.88
N TYR A 102 -9.17 -0.70 14.57
CA TYR A 102 -9.75 0.44 15.28
C TYR A 102 -11.11 0.85 14.73
N TYR A 103 -11.32 0.74 13.44
CA TYR A 103 -12.56 1.16 12.76
C TYR A 103 -13.45 -0.01 12.34
N LYS A 104 -13.06 -1.26 12.68
CA LYS A 104 -13.84 -2.49 12.46
C LYS A 104 -14.21 -2.70 10.98
N GLU A 105 -13.31 -2.37 10.07
CA GLU A 105 -13.51 -2.61 8.66
C GLU A 105 -13.52 -4.11 8.36
N THR A 106 -14.68 -4.64 7.99
CA THR A 106 -14.88 -6.06 7.65
C THR A 106 -14.52 -6.33 6.18
N PRO A 107 -14.34 -7.60 5.78
CA PRO A 107 -14.13 -7.96 4.38
C PRO A 107 -15.22 -7.41 3.44
N GLU A 108 -16.48 -7.39 3.87
CA GLU A 108 -17.62 -6.89 3.10
C GLU A 108 -17.50 -5.37 2.88
N ILE A 109 -17.19 -4.60 3.93
CA ILE A 109 -16.94 -3.16 3.83
C ILE A 109 -15.78 -2.89 2.88
N LEU A 110 -14.69 -3.65 3.00
CA LEU A 110 -13.51 -3.49 2.16
C LEU A 110 -13.78 -3.84 0.70
N LYS A 111 -14.57 -4.87 0.43
CA LYS A 111 -15.04 -5.20 -0.92
C LYS A 111 -15.77 -4.01 -1.56
N GLU A 112 -16.72 -3.42 -0.86
CA GLU A 112 -17.46 -2.24 -1.36
C GLU A 112 -16.51 -1.06 -1.62
N LYS A 113 -15.57 -0.78 -0.72
CA LYS A 113 -14.56 0.28 -0.92
C LYS A 113 -13.70 0.02 -2.17
N VAL A 114 -13.27 -1.22 -2.39
CA VAL A 114 -12.47 -1.58 -3.56
C VAL A 114 -13.26 -1.35 -4.84
N LEU A 115 -14.52 -1.82 -4.91
CA LEU A 115 -15.39 -1.62 -6.08
C LEU A 115 -15.60 -0.13 -6.38
N LEU A 116 -15.85 0.68 -5.34
CA LEU A 116 -16.03 2.13 -5.51
C LEU A 116 -14.74 2.84 -5.91
N ALA A 117 -13.61 2.44 -5.36
CA ALA A 117 -12.31 2.97 -5.76
C ALA A 117 -12.01 2.69 -7.24
N GLN A 118 -12.21 1.44 -7.70
CA GLN A 118 -12.01 1.05 -9.09
C GLN A 118 -12.99 1.73 -10.04
N LYS A 119 -14.26 1.85 -9.66
CA LYS A 119 -15.28 2.61 -10.41
C LYS A 119 -14.86 4.06 -10.69
N ASN A 120 -14.05 4.64 -9.79
CA ASN A 120 -13.52 6.00 -9.90
C ASN A 120 -12.06 6.04 -10.39
N ASP A 121 -11.56 5.01 -11.04
CA ASP A 121 -10.19 4.91 -11.59
C ASP A 121 -9.09 5.19 -10.55
N LEU A 122 -9.30 4.79 -9.30
CA LEU A 122 -8.27 4.73 -8.27
C LEU A 122 -7.59 3.35 -8.27
N LYS A 123 -6.27 3.35 -8.28
CA LYS A 123 -5.47 2.13 -8.06
C LYS A 123 -5.46 1.81 -6.58
N VAL A 124 -5.82 0.59 -6.23
CA VAL A 124 -5.91 0.17 -4.83
C VAL A 124 -4.61 -0.48 -4.38
N ILE A 125 -4.08 -0.03 -3.25
CA ILE A 125 -3.08 -0.76 -2.46
C ILE A 125 -3.86 -1.46 -1.35
N PHE A 126 -4.07 -2.77 -1.51
CA PHE A 126 -4.91 -3.58 -0.62
C PHE A 126 -4.04 -4.29 0.42
N CYS A 127 -4.26 -3.96 1.70
CA CYS A 127 -3.50 -4.48 2.82
C CYS A 127 -4.13 -5.75 3.39
N ILE A 128 -3.28 -6.74 3.65
CA ILE A 128 -3.59 -8.02 4.31
C ILE A 128 -2.48 -8.36 5.28
N GLY A 129 -2.78 -9.13 6.32
CA GLY A 129 -1.73 -9.57 7.24
C GLY A 129 -2.27 -10.19 8.53
N GLU A 130 -1.41 -10.89 9.21
CA GLU A 130 -1.72 -11.63 10.43
C GLU A 130 -1.20 -10.93 11.69
N SER A 131 -1.93 -11.14 12.79
CA SER A 131 -1.50 -10.76 14.14
C SER A 131 -0.40 -11.69 14.68
N LEU A 132 0.23 -11.30 15.79
CA LEU A 132 1.21 -12.15 16.48
C LEU A 132 0.61 -13.47 16.96
N GLU A 133 -0.60 -13.43 17.49
CA GLU A 133 -1.30 -14.61 17.99
C GLU A 133 -1.56 -15.61 16.85
N GLU A 134 -2.01 -15.13 15.71
CA GLU A 134 -2.24 -15.96 14.52
C GLU A 134 -0.94 -16.55 13.97
N ARG A 135 0.14 -15.77 13.98
CA ARG A 135 1.47 -16.23 13.56
C ARG A 135 2.00 -17.32 14.48
N GLU A 136 1.92 -17.13 15.80
CA GLU A 136 2.35 -18.11 16.80
C GLU A 136 1.51 -19.40 16.76
N ALA A 137 0.24 -19.29 16.34
CA ALA A 137 -0.64 -20.44 16.09
C ALA A 137 -0.40 -21.12 14.72
N GLY A 138 0.53 -20.62 13.89
CA GLY A 138 0.81 -21.15 12.55
C GLY A 138 -0.30 -20.88 11.52
N LYS A 139 -1.16 -19.88 11.76
CA LYS A 139 -2.35 -19.58 10.93
C LYS A 139 -2.14 -18.46 9.91
N GLN A 140 -0.93 -17.91 9.76
CA GLN A 140 -0.64 -16.79 8.88
C GLN A 140 -1.15 -17.00 7.44
N ASN A 141 -1.01 -18.21 6.90
CA ASN A 141 -1.45 -18.54 5.55
C ASN A 141 -2.99 -18.55 5.44
N GLU A 142 -3.67 -19.10 6.44
CA GLU A 142 -5.14 -19.15 6.48
C GLU A 142 -5.74 -17.75 6.57
N VAL A 143 -5.12 -16.87 7.38
CA VAL A 143 -5.56 -15.48 7.58
C VAL A 143 -5.44 -14.68 6.29
N VAL A 144 -4.26 -14.63 5.67
CA VAL A 144 -4.07 -13.84 4.44
C VAL A 144 -4.93 -14.35 3.29
N LYS A 145 -5.15 -15.69 3.21
CA LYS A 145 -6.07 -16.28 2.23
C LYS A 145 -7.51 -15.84 2.48
N ALA A 146 -8.00 -15.93 3.71
CA ALA A 146 -9.35 -15.52 4.08
C ALA A 146 -9.61 -14.04 3.82
N GLU A 147 -8.65 -13.18 4.08
CA GLU A 147 -8.76 -11.74 3.81
C GLU A 147 -8.86 -11.43 2.30
N LEU A 148 -8.11 -12.14 1.46
CA LEU A 148 -8.20 -12.01 0.00
C LEU A 148 -9.53 -12.56 -0.53
N GLU A 149 -9.94 -13.75 -0.08
CA GLU A 149 -11.20 -14.39 -0.50
C GLU A 149 -12.43 -13.58 -0.10
N GLY A 150 -12.43 -13.02 1.10
CA GLY A 150 -13.55 -12.20 1.60
C GLY A 150 -13.67 -10.83 0.91
N SER A 151 -12.61 -10.32 0.30
CA SER A 151 -12.58 -8.94 -0.20
C SER A 151 -12.33 -8.86 -1.71
N VAL A 152 -11.14 -9.25 -2.19
CA VAL A 152 -10.71 -8.96 -3.57
C VAL A 152 -10.72 -10.16 -4.53
N PHE A 153 -10.77 -11.40 -4.04
CA PHE A 153 -10.87 -12.59 -4.92
C PHE A 153 -12.26 -12.78 -5.56
N ASN A 154 -13.19 -11.86 -5.30
CA ASN A 154 -14.47 -11.77 -5.99
C ASN A 154 -14.44 -10.86 -7.23
N LEU A 155 -13.33 -10.19 -7.48
CA LEU A 155 -13.14 -9.33 -8.65
C LEU A 155 -12.96 -10.14 -9.93
N SER A 156 -13.24 -9.53 -11.07
CA SER A 156 -12.83 -10.08 -12.36
C SER A 156 -11.29 -10.09 -12.46
N GLU A 157 -10.74 -10.92 -13.36
CA GLU A 157 -9.30 -10.92 -13.61
C GLU A 157 -8.81 -9.51 -14.01
N GLU A 158 -9.55 -8.81 -14.89
CA GLU A 158 -9.21 -7.46 -15.34
C GLU A 158 -9.13 -6.46 -14.18
N ASP A 159 -10.08 -6.52 -13.24
CA ASP A 159 -10.13 -5.63 -12.10
C ASP A 159 -9.08 -6.00 -11.05
N PHE A 160 -8.82 -7.30 -10.84
CA PHE A 160 -7.75 -7.74 -9.94
C PHE A 160 -6.37 -7.28 -10.41
N ARG A 161 -6.10 -7.24 -11.71
CA ARG A 161 -4.83 -6.72 -12.28
C ARG A 161 -4.56 -5.24 -11.94
N LYS A 162 -5.56 -4.50 -11.47
CA LYS A 162 -5.43 -3.10 -11.02
C LYS A 162 -5.07 -2.98 -9.54
N ILE A 163 -5.04 -4.11 -8.81
CA ILE A 163 -4.74 -4.17 -7.37
C ILE A 163 -3.24 -4.35 -7.15
N VAL A 164 -2.71 -3.60 -6.20
CA VAL A 164 -1.41 -3.84 -5.57
C VAL A 164 -1.71 -4.47 -4.20
N ILE A 165 -1.10 -5.59 -3.87
CA ILE A 165 -1.21 -6.20 -2.54
C ILE A 165 -0.11 -5.65 -1.64
N ALA A 166 -0.43 -5.38 -0.37
CA ALA A 166 0.55 -5.06 0.66
C ALA A 166 0.40 -6.04 1.82
N TYR A 167 1.44 -6.82 2.06
CA TYR A 167 1.47 -7.76 3.18
C TYR A 167 2.02 -7.08 4.44
N GLU A 168 1.22 -7.05 5.49
CA GLU A 168 1.52 -6.46 6.78
C GLU A 168 1.74 -7.56 7.83
N PRO A 169 2.99 -7.91 8.22
CA PRO A 169 3.21 -8.65 9.46
C PRO A 169 2.85 -7.71 10.63
N ILE A 170 1.58 -7.73 11.11
CA ILE A 170 1.05 -6.75 12.09
C ILE A 170 1.90 -6.72 13.36
N TRP A 171 2.43 -7.88 13.76
CA TRP A 171 3.35 -8.03 14.89
C TRP A 171 4.71 -7.33 14.71
N ALA A 172 5.05 -6.93 13.50
CA ALA A 172 6.29 -6.20 13.16
C ALA A 172 6.04 -4.71 12.82
N ILE A 173 4.81 -4.21 13.00
CA ILE A 173 4.47 -2.81 12.72
C ILE A 173 4.56 -1.99 14.01
N GLY A 174 5.50 -1.04 14.09
CA GLY A 174 5.61 -0.12 15.23
C GLY A 174 6.07 -0.76 16.55
N THR A 175 6.37 -2.06 16.57
CA THR A 175 6.73 -2.81 17.80
C THR A 175 8.24 -2.85 18.06
N GLY A 176 9.05 -2.40 17.10
CA GLY A 176 10.51 -2.59 17.09
C GLY A 176 10.97 -3.99 16.66
N LYS A 177 10.06 -4.94 16.48
CA LYS A 177 10.34 -6.23 15.83
C LYS A 177 10.35 -6.05 14.31
N THR A 178 11.15 -6.86 13.63
CA THR A 178 11.19 -6.94 12.16
C THR A 178 11.06 -8.39 11.75
N ALA A 179 10.26 -8.67 10.73
CA ALA A 179 10.33 -9.97 10.07
C ALA A 179 11.70 -10.11 9.39
N THR A 180 12.27 -11.31 9.37
CA THR A 180 13.43 -11.57 8.52
C THR A 180 13.01 -11.52 7.05
N ALA A 181 13.98 -11.33 6.15
CA ALA A 181 13.69 -11.32 4.73
C ALA A 181 13.14 -12.68 4.26
N GLU A 182 13.58 -13.79 4.88
CA GLU A 182 13.08 -15.14 4.63
C GLU A 182 11.62 -15.30 5.08
N GLN A 183 11.27 -14.79 6.27
CA GLN A 183 9.89 -14.84 6.77
C GLN A 183 8.94 -14.00 5.89
N ALA A 184 9.41 -12.85 5.42
CA ALA A 184 8.65 -12.02 4.50
C ALA A 184 8.47 -12.72 3.15
N GLU A 185 9.54 -13.31 2.60
CA GLU A 185 9.51 -14.04 1.34
C GLU A 185 8.57 -15.24 1.39
N GLU A 186 8.57 -16.02 2.46
CA GLU A 186 7.69 -17.18 2.63
C GLU A 186 6.20 -16.78 2.43
N ILE A 187 5.76 -15.71 3.06
CA ILE A 187 4.38 -15.25 2.93
C ILE A 187 4.10 -14.60 1.56
N HIS A 188 5.05 -13.83 1.01
CA HIS A 188 4.92 -13.26 -0.32
C HIS A 188 4.78 -14.35 -1.40
N ALA A 189 5.61 -15.39 -1.34
CA ALA A 189 5.51 -16.55 -2.23
C ALA A 189 4.17 -17.28 -2.07
N TYR A 190 3.70 -17.45 -0.83
CA TYR A 190 2.39 -18.04 -0.56
C TYR A 190 1.26 -17.18 -1.15
N ILE A 191 1.25 -15.87 -0.91
CA ILE A 191 0.25 -14.94 -1.48
C ILE A 191 0.24 -15.07 -3.01
N ARG A 192 1.41 -15.08 -3.65
CA ARG A 192 1.51 -15.24 -5.09
C ARG A 192 0.96 -16.58 -5.56
N SER A 193 1.20 -17.67 -4.82
CA SER A 193 0.69 -18.99 -5.16
C SER A 193 -0.85 -19.06 -5.15
N ILE A 194 -1.50 -18.46 -4.16
CA ILE A 194 -2.97 -18.43 -4.10
C ILE A 194 -3.61 -17.48 -5.13
N ILE A 195 -2.89 -16.43 -5.53
CA ILE A 195 -3.29 -15.61 -6.69
C ILE A 195 -3.22 -16.44 -7.97
N ALA A 196 -2.16 -17.24 -8.15
CA ALA A 196 -2.02 -18.15 -9.29
C ALA A 196 -3.10 -19.24 -9.32
N GLU A 197 -3.45 -19.79 -8.17
CA GLU A 197 -4.55 -20.74 -8.02
C GLU A 197 -5.88 -20.13 -8.45
N LYS A 198 -6.14 -18.87 -8.08
CA LYS A 198 -7.41 -18.18 -8.36
C LYS A 198 -7.52 -17.66 -9.79
N TYR A 199 -6.47 -17.03 -10.32
CA TYR A 199 -6.50 -16.25 -11.57
C TYR A 199 -5.49 -16.73 -12.62
N GLY A 200 -4.69 -17.73 -12.30
CA GLY A 200 -3.64 -18.23 -13.19
C GLY A 200 -2.28 -17.53 -13.02
N ASN A 201 -1.22 -18.21 -13.49
CA ASN A 201 0.16 -17.75 -13.33
C ASN A 201 0.42 -16.38 -13.97
N ALA A 202 -0.22 -16.08 -15.10
CA ALA A 202 -0.03 -14.80 -15.79
C ALA A 202 -0.46 -13.60 -14.92
N VAL A 203 -1.56 -13.74 -14.17
CA VAL A 203 -2.03 -12.71 -13.25
C VAL A 203 -1.10 -12.61 -12.05
N ALA A 204 -0.73 -13.74 -11.47
CA ALA A 204 0.17 -13.78 -10.31
C ALA A 204 1.52 -13.15 -10.61
N GLU A 205 2.09 -13.42 -11.81
CA GLU A 205 3.34 -12.83 -12.26
C GLU A 205 3.25 -11.35 -12.66
N ASP A 206 2.07 -10.80 -12.84
CA ASP A 206 1.84 -9.36 -13.06
C ASP A 206 1.47 -8.61 -11.77
N THR A 207 1.04 -9.33 -10.73
CA THR A 207 0.61 -8.70 -9.46
C THR A 207 1.81 -8.24 -8.65
N THR A 208 1.83 -6.95 -8.30
CA THR A 208 2.80 -6.36 -7.38
C THR A 208 2.41 -6.68 -5.94
N ILE A 209 3.35 -7.24 -5.15
CA ILE A 209 3.17 -7.55 -3.72
C ILE A 209 4.22 -6.79 -2.92
N LEU A 210 3.78 -5.87 -2.06
CA LEU A 210 4.62 -5.00 -1.24
C LEU A 210 4.77 -5.57 0.18
N TYR A 211 5.96 -5.42 0.75
CA TYR A 211 6.20 -5.67 2.16
C TYR A 211 5.77 -4.47 3.01
N GLY A 212 4.85 -4.65 3.94
CA GLY A 212 4.28 -3.60 4.80
C GLY A 212 4.81 -3.59 6.23
N GLY A 213 5.79 -4.43 6.57
CA GLY A 213 6.43 -4.40 7.88
C GLY A 213 7.51 -3.32 8.00
N SER A 214 8.28 -3.36 9.09
CA SER A 214 9.35 -2.38 9.34
C SER A 214 10.43 -2.43 8.26
N CYS A 215 10.51 -1.39 7.44
CA CYS A 215 11.49 -1.24 6.36
C CYS A 215 12.26 0.07 6.52
N LYS A 216 13.58 0.00 6.36
CA LYS A 216 14.53 1.12 6.44
C LYS A 216 15.54 0.98 5.31
N ALA A 217 16.30 2.04 5.02
CA ALA A 217 17.36 2.00 4.03
C ALA A 217 18.41 0.88 4.26
N SER A 218 18.59 0.46 5.53
CA SER A 218 19.56 -0.59 5.89
C SER A 218 19.10 -2.00 5.56
N ASN A 219 17.79 -2.33 5.61
CA ASN A 219 17.27 -3.67 5.33
C ASN A 219 16.50 -3.77 4.00
N ALA A 220 16.14 -2.65 3.39
CA ALA A 220 15.45 -2.64 2.10
C ALA A 220 16.18 -3.43 0.99
N PRO A 221 17.53 -3.34 0.82
CA PRO A 221 18.22 -4.12 -0.20
C PRO A 221 18.06 -5.63 -0.04
N GLU A 222 18.08 -6.15 1.18
CA GLU A 222 17.92 -7.58 1.46
C GLU A 222 16.47 -8.03 1.21
N LEU A 223 15.49 -7.24 1.66
CA LEU A 223 14.07 -7.51 1.42
C LEU A 223 13.75 -7.49 -0.09
N PHE A 224 14.19 -6.47 -0.80
CA PHE A 224 13.86 -6.28 -2.22
C PHE A 224 14.67 -7.20 -3.15
N ALA A 225 15.68 -7.88 -2.64
CA ALA A 225 16.38 -8.95 -3.38
C ALA A 225 15.60 -10.27 -3.41
N LYS A 226 14.55 -10.42 -2.59
CA LYS A 226 13.74 -11.63 -2.56
C LYS A 226 12.84 -11.72 -3.81
N PRO A 227 12.65 -12.94 -4.37
CA PRO A 227 11.96 -13.14 -5.66
C PRO A 227 10.52 -12.63 -5.69
N ASP A 228 9.80 -12.73 -4.57
CA ASP A 228 8.37 -12.42 -4.52
C ASP A 228 8.03 -11.08 -3.85
N ILE A 229 9.04 -10.34 -3.39
CA ILE A 229 8.88 -8.99 -2.81
C ILE A 229 9.12 -7.93 -3.88
N ASP A 230 8.08 -7.20 -4.27
CA ASP A 230 8.11 -6.21 -5.35
C ASP A 230 8.30 -4.76 -4.84
N GLY A 231 8.64 -4.58 -3.57
CA GLY A 231 8.87 -3.29 -2.93
C GLY A 231 8.26 -3.20 -1.55
N GLY A 232 7.88 -1.98 -1.12
CA GLY A 232 7.40 -1.80 0.24
C GLY A 232 6.28 -0.77 0.38
N LEU A 233 5.42 -0.99 1.39
CA LEU A 233 4.50 0.01 1.93
C LEU A 233 5.12 0.55 3.23
N ILE A 234 5.63 1.78 3.19
CA ILE A 234 6.55 2.34 4.17
C ILE A 234 5.81 3.31 5.10
N GLY A 235 5.79 3.01 6.39
CA GLY A 235 5.23 3.90 7.41
C GLY A 235 6.20 5.02 7.81
N GLY A 236 6.70 5.01 9.05
CA GLY A 236 7.47 6.10 9.65
C GLY A 236 8.69 6.59 8.85
N ALA A 237 9.39 5.71 8.15
CA ALA A 237 10.53 6.12 7.31
C ALA A 237 10.09 6.98 6.09
N SER A 238 8.81 6.95 5.69
CA SER A 238 8.28 7.80 4.62
C SER A 238 8.03 9.25 5.05
N LEU A 239 8.11 9.53 6.35
CA LEU A 239 7.93 10.87 6.92
C LEU A 239 9.20 11.74 6.90
N LYS A 240 10.29 11.22 6.35
CA LYS A 240 11.55 11.94 6.16
C LYS A 240 12.08 11.67 4.76
N CYS A 241 12.35 12.74 4.01
CA CYS A 241 12.81 12.62 2.61
C CYS A 241 14.04 11.73 2.47
N ALA A 242 15.07 11.94 3.28
CA ALA A 242 16.32 11.16 3.23
C ALA A 242 16.11 9.67 3.52
N ASP A 243 15.29 9.33 4.53
CA ASP A 243 15.01 7.95 4.91
C ASP A 243 14.21 7.22 3.81
N PHE A 244 13.17 7.89 3.27
CA PHE A 244 12.35 7.35 2.20
C PHE A 244 13.15 7.17 0.91
N LYS A 245 13.95 8.19 0.54
CA LYS A 245 14.89 8.12 -0.60
C LYS A 245 15.85 6.94 -0.47
N GLY A 246 16.41 6.71 0.73
CA GLY A 246 17.31 5.58 0.98
C GLY A 246 16.66 4.21 0.72
N ILE A 247 15.34 4.07 0.98
CA ILE A 247 14.58 2.85 0.65
C ILE A 247 14.34 2.75 -0.86
N ILE A 248 13.97 3.86 -1.51
CA ILE A 248 13.76 3.92 -2.97
C ILE A 248 15.03 3.51 -3.72
N ASP A 249 16.19 3.98 -3.25
CA ASP A 249 17.49 3.71 -3.87
C ASP A 249 17.95 2.25 -3.73
N ALA A 250 17.30 1.43 -2.89
CA ALA A 250 17.56 0.01 -2.85
C ALA A 250 17.32 -0.69 -4.22
N TRP A 251 16.49 -0.11 -5.09
CA TRP A 251 16.26 -0.60 -6.44
C TRP A 251 17.29 -0.13 -7.49
N LYS A 252 18.27 0.68 -7.09
CA LYS A 252 19.36 1.15 -7.98
C LYS A 252 20.59 0.25 -7.97
N LYS A 253 20.59 -0.75 -7.10
CA LYS A 253 21.74 -1.68 -6.92
C LYS A 253 21.59 -2.94 -7.76
#